data_e7fb5a1ba1984851b9d8fdb9cd4b0b05
#
_entry.id   e7fb5a1ba1984851b9d8fdb9cd4b0b05
#
_cell.length_a   1.000
_cell.length_b   1.000
_cell.length_c   1.000
_cell.angle_alpha   90.00
_cell.angle_beta   90.00
_cell.angle_gamma   90.00
#
_symmetry.space_group_name_H-M   'P 1'
#
loop_
_entity.id
_entity.type
_entity.pdbx_description
1 polymer ?
#
loop_
_entity_poly.entity_id
_entity_poly.type
_entity_poly.pdbx_seq_one_letter_code
_entity_poly.pdbx_strand_id
1 'polypeptide(L)'
;MYQQARYDEPCIFEMGRPGTRGHLVPRIEDKIRDTIGEGRSFVPKNMRRKQLPEIPELSEVEVMRHYFRLSQESTCVDSGFNAEGTCAMKYNPKINEALAGSAKVANLHPFQDEETVQGMLEILYRAGECFKAISGFEAVSFQPPSGTISEFAECLIIAAYHKHHGNDGKTDLIVPYTSHGTNAVAAKTAGLNVVTIGQTEDGNLDMAAFKAAVSDRTAGMIQTNPTSLSIFDPNILTMADMIHEAGGIFAYDAANTNSVMGRATPRDLKFDLIHYNLHKAFSSPHGGYGPGCGVVVVSKELEPYLPSPTVGFDGERYFLDFDRPLSIGRVKQFYGNVPNVIRAYAWILAMGSQGIRTATDIAVLNNNYLLKKMKEIQGITVPMAEGRYRMEETVYSFEKMLDETGVGAHHFVLRVADYGPNSTFALGYPPYIEEPWVVEPTESMDKDEIDNFIDIVRRVSEEAYANPETILKGPQKCSVAEIDMAASEDPKTMALTWRMYRKKGFKF
;
A
#
# COMPACT_ATOMS: atom_id res chain seq x y z
N MET A 1 31.12 5.11 -7.44
CA MET A 1 31.03 4.25 -6.24
C MET A 1 29.92 4.81 -5.38
N TYR A 2 28.86 4.03 -5.11
CA TYR A 2 27.74 4.47 -4.27
C TYR A 2 28.18 4.68 -2.82
N GLN A 3 27.73 5.74 -2.19
CA GLN A 3 27.87 6.03 -0.78
C GLN A 3 26.71 6.93 -0.38
N GLN A 4 25.87 6.45 0.50
CA GLN A 4 24.78 7.24 1.08
C GLN A 4 25.33 8.29 2.05
N ALA A 5 24.69 9.44 2.13
CA ALA A 5 25.03 10.45 3.12
C ALA A 5 24.87 9.89 4.54
N ARG A 6 25.74 10.27 5.46
CA ARG A 6 25.65 9.93 6.88
C ARG A 6 25.79 11.18 7.71
N TYR A 7 24.85 11.40 8.58
CA TYR A 7 24.85 12.49 9.55
C TYR A 7 24.61 11.91 10.94
N ASP A 8 25.25 12.50 11.93
CA ASP A 8 24.93 12.27 13.34
C ASP A 8 23.79 13.22 13.72
N GLU A 9 22.60 12.94 13.20
CA GLU A 9 21.45 13.82 13.33
C GLU A 9 20.59 13.40 14.53
N PRO A 10 20.53 14.23 15.59
CA PRO A 10 19.77 13.89 16.80
C PRO A 10 18.28 13.89 16.53
N CYS A 11 17.50 13.32 17.46
CA CYS A 11 16.05 13.50 17.44
C CYS A 11 15.71 14.99 17.55
N ILE A 12 14.73 15.46 16.76
CA ILE A 12 14.35 16.89 16.73
C ILE A 12 14.01 17.46 18.12
N PHE A 13 13.51 16.61 19.04
CA PHE A 13 13.21 17.01 20.42
C PHE A 13 14.46 17.22 21.30
N GLU A 14 15.62 16.78 20.85
CA GLU A 14 16.90 17.01 21.54
C GLU A 14 17.61 18.28 21.06
N MET A 15 17.07 18.88 19.99
CA MET A 15 17.57 20.11 19.39
C MET A 15 16.90 21.33 20.02
N GLY A 16 17.46 22.49 19.68
CA GLY A 16 16.86 23.77 20.03
C GLY A 16 17.47 24.43 21.25
N ARG A 17 17.19 25.70 21.40
CA ARG A 17 17.62 26.54 22.51
C ARG A 17 16.48 27.43 22.98
N PRO A 18 16.25 27.54 24.29
CA PRO A 18 15.24 28.42 24.83
C PRO A 18 15.31 29.84 24.25
N GLY A 19 14.20 30.37 23.78
CA GLY A 19 14.08 31.68 23.16
C GLY A 19 14.29 31.72 21.65
N THR A 20 14.71 30.60 21.02
CA THR A 20 14.78 30.51 19.55
C THR A 20 13.36 30.56 18.95
N ARG A 21 13.16 31.39 17.92
CA ARG A 21 11.89 31.51 17.23
C ARG A 21 12.01 31.10 15.78
N GLY A 22 11.17 30.14 15.36
CA GLY A 22 11.11 29.68 13.98
C GLY A 22 10.29 30.58 13.08
N HIS A 23 9.20 31.11 13.62
CA HIS A 23 8.28 31.96 12.87
C HIS A 23 7.71 33.08 13.76
N LEU A 24 7.58 34.25 13.18
CA LEU A 24 6.94 35.39 13.85
C LEU A 24 5.45 35.36 13.51
N VAL A 25 4.63 34.88 14.44
CA VAL A 25 3.18 35.02 14.30
C VAL A 25 2.77 36.48 14.40
N PRO A 26 1.77 36.94 13.65
CA PRO A 26 1.21 38.30 13.76
C PRO A 26 0.85 38.60 15.21
N ARG A 27 1.12 39.83 15.64
CA ARG A 27 0.70 40.29 16.96
C ARG A 27 -0.83 40.37 16.98
N ILE A 28 -1.45 39.81 18.03
CA ILE A 28 -2.89 39.95 18.24
C ILE A 28 -3.19 41.41 18.50
N GLU A 29 -4.18 41.95 17.80
CA GLU A 29 -4.67 43.31 17.98
C GLU A 29 -5.16 43.51 19.44
N ASP A 30 -4.79 44.65 20.01
CA ASP A 30 -5.13 44.96 21.42
C ASP A 30 -6.64 44.88 21.69
N LYS A 31 -7.48 45.36 20.76
CA LYS A 31 -8.93 45.25 20.85
C LYS A 31 -9.43 43.81 20.95
N ILE A 32 -8.82 42.87 20.21
CA ILE A 32 -9.15 41.44 20.28
C ILE A 32 -8.72 40.89 21.65
N ARG A 33 -7.51 41.22 22.08
CA ARG A 33 -6.97 40.78 23.37
C ARG A 33 -7.82 41.29 24.54
N ASP A 34 -8.23 42.55 24.50
CA ASP A 34 -9.04 43.16 25.53
C ASP A 34 -10.46 42.54 25.61
N THR A 35 -10.98 42.11 24.45
CA THR A 35 -12.30 41.46 24.36
C THR A 35 -12.29 40.01 24.85
N ILE A 36 -11.29 39.21 24.42
CA ILE A 36 -11.28 37.76 24.68
C ILE A 36 -10.32 37.34 25.80
N GLY A 37 -9.47 38.26 26.30
CA GLY A 37 -8.44 37.94 27.27
C GLY A 37 -7.38 36.98 26.73
N GLU A 38 -6.80 36.18 27.59
CA GLU A 38 -5.73 35.22 27.22
C GLU A 38 -6.23 33.99 26.47
N GLY A 39 -7.44 33.92 25.96
CA GLY A 39 -8.00 32.78 25.26
C GLY A 39 -8.06 31.48 26.09
N ARG A 40 -7.15 31.32 27.07
CA ARG A 40 -7.09 30.16 27.96
C ARG A 40 -8.38 29.98 28.79
N SER A 41 -9.11 31.04 29.03
CA SER A 41 -10.38 31.03 29.74
C SER A 41 -11.46 30.23 29.03
N PHE A 42 -11.44 30.13 27.71
CA PHE A 42 -12.38 29.34 26.91
C PHE A 42 -12.18 27.83 26.98
N VAL A 43 -11.02 27.38 27.45
CA VAL A 43 -10.78 25.96 27.67
C VAL A 43 -11.31 25.57 29.05
N PRO A 44 -12.18 24.55 29.18
CA PRO A 44 -12.64 24.06 30.48
C PRO A 44 -11.49 23.76 31.43
N LYS A 45 -11.61 24.07 32.72
CA LYS A 45 -10.51 23.96 33.71
C LYS A 45 -9.88 22.58 33.75
N ASN A 46 -10.68 21.50 33.62
CA ASN A 46 -10.25 20.12 33.61
C ASN A 46 -9.49 19.73 32.34
N MET A 47 -9.61 20.49 31.25
CA MET A 47 -8.93 20.26 29.98
C MET A 47 -7.69 21.15 29.82
N ARG A 48 -7.45 22.10 30.70
CA ARG A 48 -6.29 22.99 30.65
C ARG A 48 -5.03 22.22 30.98
N ARG A 49 -3.99 22.36 30.15
CA ARG A 49 -2.68 21.83 30.47
C ARG A 49 -2.11 22.53 31.71
N LYS A 50 -1.54 21.77 32.65
CA LYS A 50 -0.86 22.28 33.82
C LYS A 50 0.51 22.84 33.47
N GLN A 51 1.15 22.25 32.46
CA GLN A 51 2.48 22.61 31.95
C GLN A 51 2.42 22.72 30.42
N LEU A 52 3.24 23.60 29.86
CA LEU A 52 3.41 23.68 28.40
C LEU A 52 4.02 22.37 27.88
N PRO A 53 3.68 21.96 26.65
CA PRO A 53 4.33 20.82 26.04
C PRO A 53 5.82 21.13 25.81
N GLU A 54 6.68 20.13 25.99
CA GLU A 54 8.10 20.21 25.71
C GLU A 54 8.33 20.15 24.20
N ILE A 55 8.05 21.24 23.49
CA ILE A 55 8.27 21.38 22.06
C ILE A 55 9.64 22.07 21.89
N PRO A 56 10.54 21.57 21.02
CA PRO A 56 11.83 22.19 20.80
C PRO A 56 11.66 23.60 20.19
N GLU A 57 12.48 24.56 20.64
CA GLU A 57 12.50 25.92 20.12
C GLU A 57 13.60 26.01 19.06
N LEU A 58 13.23 25.94 17.78
CA LEU A 58 14.09 25.89 16.61
C LEU A 58 13.79 27.02 15.64
N SER A 59 14.79 27.49 14.94
CA SER A 59 14.60 28.37 13.78
C SER A 59 14.14 27.56 12.57
N GLU A 60 13.52 28.22 11.60
CA GLU A 60 13.12 27.61 10.31
C GLU A 60 14.33 26.94 9.63
N VAL A 61 15.49 27.60 9.66
CA VAL A 61 16.74 27.07 9.05
C VAL A 61 17.20 25.78 9.73
N GLU A 62 17.10 25.69 11.05
CA GLU A 62 17.47 24.47 11.80
C GLU A 62 16.53 23.32 11.45
N VAL A 63 15.22 23.58 11.39
CA VAL A 63 14.21 22.58 10.98
C VAL A 63 14.45 22.10 9.55
N MET A 64 14.65 23.03 8.60
CA MET A 64 14.91 22.70 7.21
C MET A 64 16.18 21.86 7.04
N ARG A 65 17.25 22.23 7.71
CA ARG A 65 18.52 21.48 7.64
C ARG A 65 18.41 20.09 8.24
N HIS A 66 17.71 19.96 9.37
CA HIS A 66 17.46 18.68 10.01
C HIS A 66 16.76 17.70 9.05
N TYR A 67 15.58 18.07 8.54
CA TYR A 67 14.84 17.20 7.65
C TYR A 67 15.50 17.01 6.28
N PHE A 68 16.24 17.99 5.79
CA PHE A 68 17.02 17.84 4.56
C PHE A 68 18.13 16.78 4.70
N ARG A 69 18.85 16.75 5.82
CA ARG A 69 19.85 15.72 6.11
C ARG A 69 19.21 14.35 6.22
N LEU A 70 18.11 14.21 6.98
CA LEU A 70 17.36 12.96 7.07
C LEU A 70 16.89 12.48 5.68
N SER A 71 16.47 13.39 4.82
CA SER A 71 16.06 13.02 3.45
C SER A 71 17.19 12.47 2.59
N GLN A 72 18.42 12.95 2.81
CA GLN A 72 19.62 12.43 2.13
C GLN A 72 20.07 11.07 2.65
N GLU A 73 19.67 10.70 3.86
CA GLU A 73 19.90 9.40 4.46
C GLU A 73 18.81 8.36 4.10
N SER A 74 17.82 8.77 3.32
CA SER A 74 16.73 7.93 2.84
C SER A 74 16.84 7.68 1.34
N THR A 75 16.32 6.55 0.90
CA THR A 75 16.11 6.26 -0.54
C THR A 75 14.67 6.47 -0.93
N CYS A 76 14.44 6.83 -2.17
CA CYS A 76 13.09 6.95 -2.73
C CYS A 76 13.11 6.66 -4.24
N VAL A 77 11.93 6.46 -4.81
CA VAL A 77 11.75 6.19 -6.25
C VAL A 77 12.31 7.30 -7.17
N ASP A 78 12.50 8.51 -6.64
CA ASP A 78 13.09 9.62 -7.38
C ASP A 78 14.63 9.61 -7.36
N SER A 79 15.25 8.89 -6.44
CA SER A 79 16.70 8.90 -6.25
C SER A 79 17.41 7.65 -6.76
N GLY A 80 16.69 6.58 -7.07
CA GLY A 80 17.30 5.35 -7.55
C GLY A 80 16.31 4.24 -7.84
N PHE A 81 16.87 3.11 -8.25
CA PHE A 81 16.11 1.91 -8.55
C PHE A 81 15.40 1.40 -7.29
N ASN A 82 14.10 1.21 -7.42
CA ASN A 82 13.25 0.65 -6.36
C ASN A 82 12.33 -0.40 -6.99
N ALA A 83 12.62 -1.66 -6.74
CA ALA A 83 11.86 -2.80 -7.26
C ALA A 83 11.24 -3.60 -6.10
N GLU A 84 10.70 -2.90 -5.11
CA GLU A 84 10.03 -3.54 -3.99
C GLU A 84 8.76 -4.27 -4.44
N GLY A 85 8.80 -5.60 -4.41
CA GLY A 85 7.64 -6.44 -4.64
C GLY A 85 6.55 -6.21 -3.59
N THR A 86 5.33 -6.58 -3.93
CA THR A 86 4.10 -6.36 -3.17
C THR A 86 3.64 -4.91 -3.01
N CYS A 87 4.54 -3.93 -3.12
CA CYS A 87 4.23 -2.50 -2.95
C CYS A 87 4.27 -1.68 -4.23
N ALA A 88 4.79 -2.21 -5.34
CA ALA A 88 4.77 -1.61 -6.67
C ALA A 88 5.12 -0.10 -6.68
N MET A 89 6.28 0.25 -6.16
CA MET A 89 6.72 1.64 -6.01
C MET A 89 7.12 2.24 -7.36
N LYS A 90 6.14 2.40 -8.27
CA LYS A 90 6.38 3.05 -9.54
C LYS A 90 6.54 4.57 -9.41
N TYR A 91 7.19 5.15 -10.41
CA TYR A 91 7.41 6.58 -10.50
C TYR A 91 6.09 7.37 -10.46
N ASN A 92 6.06 8.42 -9.65
CA ASN A 92 4.94 9.36 -9.59
C ASN A 92 5.30 10.65 -10.36
N PRO A 93 4.62 10.93 -11.49
CA PRO A 93 4.86 12.14 -12.27
C PRO A 93 4.67 13.42 -11.45
N LYS A 94 5.62 14.35 -11.52
CA LYS A 94 5.61 15.57 -10.68
C LYS A 94 4.44 16.50 -10.96
N ILE A 95 3.83 16.40 -12.13
CA ILE A 95 2.58 17.12 -12.42
C ILE A 95 1.43 16.65 -11.52
N ASN A 96 1.38 15.37 -11.18
CA ASN A 96 0.38 14.82 -10.27
C ASN A 96 0.51 15.43 -8.87
N GLU A 97 1.74 15.62 -8.39
CA GLU A 97 2.03 16.32 -7.13
C GLU A 97 1.60 17.80 -7.19
N ALA A 98 1.94 18.49 -8.26
CA ALA A 98 1.57 19.89 -8.44
C ALA A 98 0.05 20.10 -8.46
N LEU A 99 -0.69 19.18 -9.07
CA LEU A 99 -2.16 19.22 -9.10
C LEU A 99 -2.74 18.96 -7.72
N ALA A 100 -2.32 17.87 -7.06
CA ALA A 100 -2.83 17.49 -5.73
C ALA A 100 -2.45 18.49 -4.63
N GLY A 101 -1.27 19.12 -4.71
CA GLY A 101 -0.79 20.13 -3.77
C GLY A 101 -1.20 21.57 -4.08
N SER A 102 -1.97 21.80 -5.16
CA SER A 102 -2.39 23.16 -5.52
C SER A 102 -3.28 23.79 -4.42
N ALA A 103 -3.24 25.11 -4.30
CA ALA A 103 -4.08 25.86 -3.34
C ALA A 103 -5.59 25.60 -3.53
N LYS A 104 -6.00 25.30 -4.77
CA LYS A 104 -7.41 24.94 -5.08
C LYS A 104 -7.85 23.62 -4.45
N VAL A 105 -6.91 22.75 -4.11
CA VAL A 105 -7.15 21.48 -3.44
C VAL A 105 -6.83 21.58 -1.95
N ALA A 106 -5.64 22.07 -1.61
CA ALA A 106 -5.13 22.08 -0.24
C ALA A 106 -5.92 23.00 0.71
N ASN A 107 -6.56 24.04 0.18
CA ASN A 107 -7.35 25.00 0.98
C ASN A 107 -8.83 24.61 1.11
N LEU A 108 -9.26 23.46 0.58
CA LEU A 108 -10.63 22.98 0.77
C LEU A 108 -10.76 22.22 2.08
N HIS A 109 -11.92 22.36 2.73
CA HIS A 109 -12.28 21.57 3.89
C HIS A 109 -13.42 20.60 3.54
N PRO A 110 -13.37 19.32 4.00
CA PRO A 110 -14.40 18.33 3.66
C PRO A 110 -15.82 18.67 4.10
N PHE A 111 -15.98 19.57 5.07
CA PHE A 111 -17.30 20.03 5.55
C PHE A 111 -17.72 21.40 5.01
N GLN A 112 -17.10 21.88 3.93
CA GLN A 112 -17.63 23.02 3.21
C GLN A 112 -18.96 22.67 2.54
N ASP A 113 -19.79 23.68 2.33
CA ASP A 113 -21.04 23.51 1.60
C ASP A 113 -20.75 22.99 0.18
N GLU A 114 -21.53 22.02 -0.28
CA GLU A 114 -21.36 21.34 -1.57
C GLU A 114 -21.29 22.31 -2.74
N GLU A 115 -22.03 23.44 -2.66
CA GLU A 115 -22.01 24.50 -3.68
C GLU A 115 -20.61 25.12 -3.86
N THR A 116 -19.80 25.14 -2.81
CA THR A 116 -18.46 25.73 -2.83
C THR A 116 -17.36 24.75 -3.29
N VAL A 117 -17.68 23.46 -3.40
CA VAL A 117 -16.73 22.38 -3.74
C VAL A 117 -17.13 21.56 -4.96
N GLN A 118 -18.01 22.09 -5.81
CA GLN A 118 -18.52 21.39 -6.99
C GLN A 118 -17.42 20.84 -7.90
N GLY A 119 -16.33 21.59 -8.14
CA GLY A 119 -15.20 21.10 -8.93
C GLY A 119 -14.48 19.91 -8.29
N MET A 120 -14.43 19.83 -6.96
CA MET A 120 -13.84 18.68 -6.26
C MET A 120 -14.77 17.46 -6.34
N LEU A 121 -16.07 17.65 -6.17
CA LEU A 121 -17.05 16.57 -6.33
C LEU A 121 -17.08 16.05 -7.78
N GLU A 122 -16.95 16.94 -8.77
CA GLU A 122 -16.80 16.54 -10.17
C GLU A 122 -15.56 15.68 -10.39
N ILE A 123 -14.40 16.04 -9.82
CA ILE A 123 -13.17 15.25 -9.94
C ILE A 123 -13.40 13.85 -9.34
N LEU A 124 -13.98 13.74 -8.16
CA LEU A 124 -14.27 12.46 -7.54
C LEU A 124 -15.27 11.63 -8.36
N TYR A 125 -16.33 12.25 -8.86
CA TYR A 125 -17.30 11.58 -9.72
C TYR A 125 -16.64 11.03 -10.99
N ARG A 126 -15.91 11.88 -11.73
CA ARG A 126 -15.24 11.49 -12.99
C ARG A 126 -14.13 10.46 -12.76
N ALA A 127 -13.38 10.56 -11.68
CA ALA A 127 -12.44 9.51 -11.27
C ALA A 127 -13.19 8.19 -11.04
N GLY A 128 -14.35 8.24 -10.39
CA GLY A 128 -15.22 7.08 -10.21
C GLY A 128 -15.66 6.45 -11.53
N GLU A 129 -16.04 7.24 -12.52
CA GLU A 129 -16.39 6.75 -13.86
C GLU A 129 -15.21 6.01 -14.52
N CYS A 130 -13.97 6.48 -14.32
CA CYS A 130 -12.78 5.77 -14.81
C CYS A 130 -12.62 4.39 -14.15
N PHE A 131 -12.79 4.30 -12.84
CA PHE A 131 -12.68 3.02 -12.11
C PHE A 131 -13.81 2.05 -12.47
N LYS A 132 -15.02 2.56 -12.68
CA LYS A 132 -16.14 1.75 -13.22
C LYS A 132 -15.80 1.21 -14.60
N ALA A 133 -15.25 2.04 -15.49
CA ALA A 133 -14.85 1.61 -16.82
C ALA A 133 -13.70 0.58 -16.81
N ILE A 134 -12.73 0.71 -15.90
CA ILE A 134 -11.60 -0.23 -15.76
C ILE A 134 -12.08 -1.59 -15.22
N SER A 135 -13.00 -1.58 -14.26
CA SER A 135 -13.49 -2.80 -13.61
C SER A 135 -14.67 -3.46 -14.32
N GLY A 136 -15.45 -2.68 -15.08
CA GLY A 136 -16.73 -3.11 -15.67
C GLY A 136 -17.90 -3.06 -14.70
N PHE A 137 -17.73 -2.52 -13.48
CA PHE A 137 -18.77 -2.42 -12.46
C PHE A 137 -19.49 -1.07 -12.46
N GLU A 138 -20.53 -0.95 -11.63
CA GLU A 138 -21.48 0.16 -11.71
C GLU A 138 -21.33 1.21 -10.61
N ALA A 139 -20.73 0.88 -9.46
CA ALA A 139 -20.66 1.81 -8.33
C ALA A 139 -19.29 1.78 -7.63
N VAL A 140 -18.88 2.92 -7.05
CA VAL A 140 -17.54 3.14 -6.52
C VAL A 140 -17.54 3.93 -5.22
N SER A 141 -16.58 3.64 -4.35
CA SER A 141 -16.26 4.44 -3.16
C SER A 141 -14.76 4.62 -3.04
N PHE A 142 -14.30 5.87 -2.81
CA PHE A 142 -12.91 6.23 -2.50
C PHE A 142 -12.65 6.36 -1.01
N GLN A 143 -13.60 5.97 -0.18
CA GLN A 143 -13.50 6.21 1.25
C GLN A 143 -12.40 5.40 1.95
N PRO A 144 -12.06 4.15 1.55
CA PRO A 144 -10.99 3.41 2.20
C PRO A 144 -9.62 4.10 2.09
N PRO A 145 -8.88 4.28 3.20
CA PRO A 145 -7.58 4.96 3.22
C PRO A 145 -6.40 4.04 2.87
N SER A 146 -6.64 2.74 2.67
CA SER A 146 -5.60 1.74 2.41
C SER A 146 -6.20 0.47 1.79
N GLY A 147 -5.34 -0.44 1.32
CA GLY A 147 -5.75 -1.78 0.87
C GLY A 147 -6.46 -2.55 1.99
N THR A 148 -5.85 -2.68 3.14
CA THR A 148 -6.42 -3.40 4.28
C THR A 148 -7.81 -2.91 4.69
N ILE A 149 -8.06 -1.60 4.65
CA ILE A 149 -9.41 -1.07 4.93
C ILE A 149 -10.36 -1.29 3.75
N SER A 150 -9.85 -1.41 2.53
CA SER A 150 -10.66 -1.82 1.38
C SER A 150 -11.11 -3.27 1.50
N GLU A 151 -10.19 -4.19 1.83
CA GLU A 151 -10.48 -5.60 2.13
C GLU A 151 -11.52 -5.72 3.26
N PHE A 152 -11.36 -4.92 4.32
CA PHE A 152 -12.32 -4.87 5.41
C PHE A 152 -13.69 -4.36 4.95
N ALA A 153 -13.74 -3.34 4.08
CA ALA A 153 -14.99 -2.85 3.51
C ALA A 153 -15.67 -3.92 2.63
N GLU A 154 -14.91 -4.68 1.83
CA GLU A 154 -15.43 -5.81 1.05
C GLU A 154 -16.05 -6.88 1.96
N CYS A 155 -15.35 -7.27 3.03
CA CYS A 155 -15.88 -8.23 4.00
C CYS A 155 -17.16 -7.73 4.69
N LEU A 156 -17.22 -6.43 5.03
CA LEU A 156 -18.42 -5.81 5.60
C LEU A 156 -19.58 -5.78 4.61
N ILE A 157 -19.31 -5.51 3.32
CA ILE A 157 -20.32 -5.53 2.24
C ILE A 157 -20.90 -6.95 2.09
N ILE A 158 -20.03 -7.97 2.05
CA ILE A 158 -20.45 -9.37 2.00
C ILE A 158 -21.36 -9.73 3.20
N ALA A 159 -20.92 -9.38 4.41
CA ALA A 159 -21.68 -9.65 5.63
C ALA A 159 -23.03 -8.90 5.65
N ALA A 160 -23.04 -7.62 5.24
CA ALA A 160 -24.24 -6.80 5.17
C ALA A 160 -25.25 -7.32 4.12
N TYR A 161 -24.75 -7.74 2.95
CA TYR A 161 -25.55 -8.36 1.90
C TYR A 161 -26.28 -9.58 2.42
N HIS A 162 -25.59 -10.54 3.01
CA HIS A 162 -26.20 -11.77 3.52
C HIS A 162 -27.18 -11.49 4.66
N LYS A 163 -26.83 -10.60 5.58
CA LYS A 163 -27.73 -10.20 6.67
C LYS A 163 -29.03 -9.57 6.13
N HIS A 164 -28.94 -8.69 5.14
CA HIS A 164 -30.12 -8.05 4.53
C HIS A 164 -31.04 -9.07 3.84
N HIS A 165 -30.47 -10.10 3.22
CA HIS A 165 -31.22 -11.16 2.54
C HIS A 165 -31.68 -12.30 3.48
N GLY A 166 -31.46 -12.18 4.79
CA GLY A 166 -31.86 -13.21 5.76
C GLY A 166 -31.04 -14.50 5.68
N ASN A 167 -29.84 -14.41 5.13
CA ASN A 167 -28.91 -15.54 4.95
C ASN A 167 -27.94 -15.65 6.14
N ASP A 168 -28.44 -15.63 7.37
CA ASP A 168 -27.62 -15.61 8.60
C ASP A 168 -26.68 -16.84 8.76
N GLY A 169 -26.97 -17.92 8.04
CA GLY A 169 -26.13 -19.12 8.00
C GLY A 169 -24.86 -18.97 7.16
N LYS A 170 -24.77 -17.96 6.29
CA LYS A 170 -23.61 -17.71 5.44
C LYS A 170 -22.54 -16.92 6.18
N THR A 171 -21.62 -17.65 6.80
CA THR A 171 -20.63 -17.11 7.72
C THR A 171 -19.20 -17.38 7.30
N ASP A 172 -18.97 -18.27 6.35
CA ASP A 172 -17.63 -18.75 6.00
C ASP A 172 -17.11 -18.02 4.76
N LEU A 173 -15.98 -17.32 4.90
CA LEU A 173 -15.27 -16.67 3.80
C LEU A 173 -14.05 -17.50 3.41
N ILE A 174 -13.96 -17.90 2.16
CA ILE A 174 -12.83 -18.64 1.63
C ILE A 174 -11.71 -17.63 1.29
N VAL A 175 -10.50 -17.91 1.79
CA VAL A 175 -9.31 -17.09 1.58
C VAL A 175 -8.15 -17.99 1.19
N PRO A 176 -7.62 -17.89 -0.04
CA PRO A 176 -6.45 -18.66 -0.46
C PRO A 176 -5.22 -18.35 0.41
N TYR A 177 -4.41 -19.35 0.67
CA TYR A 177 -3.15 -19.17 1.40
C TYR A 177 -2.14 -18.32 0.61
N THR A 178 -2.30 -18.24 -0.71
CA THR A 178 -1.52 -17.39 -1.61
C THR A 178 -2.02 -15.93 -1.68
N SER A 179 -3.01 -15.54 -0.88
CA SER A 179 -3.45 -14.15 -0.78
C SER A 179 -2.67 -13.39 0.29
N HIS A 180 -2.78 -12.07 0.29
CA HIS A 180 -2.16 -11.25 1.32
C HIS A 180 -2.75 -11.58 2.71
N GLY A 181 -1.92 -11.62 3.76
CA GLY A 181 -2.34 -11.97 5.11
C GLY A 181 -3.45 -11.10 5.69
N THR A 182 -3.59 -9.86 5.22
CA THR A 182 -4.64 -8.93 5.64
C THR A 182 -6.05 -9.36 5.24
N ASN A 183 -6.22 -10.16 4.17
CA ASN A 183 -7.52 -10.68 3.77
C ASN A 183 -8.16 -11.53 4.87
N ALA A 184 -7.40 -12.43 5.49
CA ALA A 184 -7.88 -13.25 6.59
C ALA A 184 -8.17 -12.42 7.86
N VAL A 185 -7.36 -11.39 8.13
CA VAL A 185 -7.57 -10.46 9.26
C VAL A 185 -8.83 -9.61 9.04
N ALA A 186 -9.03 -9.09 7.84
CA ALA A 186 -10.21 -8.32 7.45
C ALA A 186 -11.50 -9.14 7.62
N ALA A 187 -11.50 -10.38 7.12
CA ALA A 187 -12.63 -11.30 7.27
C ALA A 187 -13.01 -11.54 8.73
N LYS A 188 -12.03 -11.89 9.57
CA LYS A 188 -12.25 -12.10 11.01
C LYS A 188 -12.76 -10.84 11.71
N THR A 189 -12.22 -9.67 11.34
CA THR A 189 -12.64 -8.38 11.91
C THR A 189 -14.07 -8.02 11.52
N ALA A 190 -14.50 -8.41 10.32
CA ALA A 190 -15.89 -8.26 9.86
C ALA A 190 -16.86 -9.29 10.45
N GLY A 191 -16.36 -10.24 11.26
CA GLY A 191 -17.18 -11.27 11.90
C GLY A 191 -17.41 -12.53 11.07
N LEU A 192 -16.65 -12.71 9.99
CA LEU A 192 -16.71 -13.91 9.14
C LEU A 192 -15.69 -14.95 9.60
N ASN A 193 -16.02 -16.23 9.42
CA ASN A 193 -15.09 -17.33 9.64
C ASN A 193 -14.18 -17.48 8.43
N VAL A 194 -12.89 -17.66 8.65
CA VAL A 194 -11.93 -17.85 7.56
C VAL A 194 -11.73 -19.32 7.28
N VAL A 195 -11.94 -19.71 6.02
CA VAL A 195 -11.61 -21.05 5.51
C VAL A 195 -10.44 -20.88 4.54
N THR A 196 -9.26 -21.33 4.95
CA THR A 196 -8.04 -21.20 4.15
C THR A 196 -7.85 -22.41 3.24
N ILE A 197 -7.58 -22.16 1.97
CA ILE A 197 -7.27 -23.18 0.95
C ILE A 197 -5.83 -23.03 0.51
N GLY A 198 -5.10 -24.14 0.45
CA GLY A 198 -3.72 -24.19 -0.03
C GLY A 198 -3.59 -24.10 -1.55
N GLN A 199 -2.36 -24.16 -2.00
CA GLN A 199 -1.98 -24.20 -3.41
C GLN A 199 -1.31 -25.53 -3.77
N THR A 200 -1.32 -25.84 -5.04
CA THR A 200 -0.59 -26.95 -5.64
C THR A 200 0.85 -26.52 -6.02
N GLU A 201 1.71 -27.46 -6.37
CA GLU A 201 3.12 -27.17 -6.74
C GLU A 201 3.24 -26.23 -7.96
N ASP A 202 2.25 -26.22 -8.83
CA ASP A 202 2.20 -25.32 -9.98
C ASP A 202 1.69 -23.90 -9.63
N GLY A 203 1.47 -23.62 -8.35
CA GLY A 203 1.11 -22.30 -7.82
C GLY A 203 -0.36 -21.91 -7.96
N ASN A 204 -1.21 -22.81 -8.49
CA ASN A 204 -2.65 -22.61 -8.56
C ASN A 204 -3.34 -22.99 -7.25
N LEU A 205 -4.58 -22.55 -7.07
CA LEU A 205 -5.41 -22.99 -5.94
C LEU A 205 -5.62 -24.52 -5.99
N ASP A 206 -5.59 -25.19 -4.84
CA ASP A 206 -6.00 -26.59 -4.75
C ASP A 206 -7.53 -26.69 -4.96
N MET A 207 -7.91 -26.98 -6.20
CA MET A 207 -9.32 -27.07 -6.60
C MET A 207 -10.06 -28.23 -5.94
N ALA A 208 -9.36 -29.30 -5.51
CA ALA A 208 -10.00 -30.39 -4.80
C ALA A 208 -10.37 -29.97 -3.37
N ALA A 209 -9.44 -29.35 -2.67
CA ALA A 209 -9.69 -28.77 -1.33
C ALA A 209 -10.72 -27.65 -1.40
N PHE A 210 -10.66 -26.78 -2.41
CA PHE A 210 -11.63 -25.71 -2.63
C PHE A 210 -13.05 -26.28 -2.79
N LYS A 211 -13.23 -27.26 -3.67
CA LYS A 211 -14.52 -27.91 -3.90
C LYS A 211 -15.10 -28.56 -2.63
N ALA A 212 -14.24 -29.14 -1.80
CA ALA A 212 -14.65 -29.73 -0.52
C ALA A 212 -15.05 -28.67 0.54
N ALA A 213 -14.52 -27.46 0.43
CA ALA A 213 -14.77 -26.36 1.38
C ALA A 213 -16.03 -25.55 1.04
N VAL A 214 -16.45 -25.50 -0.24
CA VAL A 214 -17.67 -24.79 -0.64
C VAL A 214 -18.90 -25.52 -0.11
N SER A 215 -19.76 -24.78 0.60
CA SER A 215 -20.95 -25.32 1.26
C SER A 215 -22.07 -24.27 1.32
N ASP A 216 -23.20 -24.65 1.89
CA ASP A 216 -24.33 -23.73 2.16
C ASP A 216 -23.99 -22.61 3.15
N ARG A 217 -22.91 -22.78 3.92
CA ARG A 217 -22.36 -21.76 4.83
C ARG A 217 -21.43 -20.75 4.15
N THR A 218 -21.06 -20.97 2.89
CA THR A 218 -20.14 -20.10 2.17
C THR A 218 -20.77 -18.73 1.94
N ALA A 219 -20.25 -17.70 2.62
CA ALA A 219 -20.63 -16.31 2.41
C ALA A 219 -19.98 -15.73 1.14
N GLY A 220 -18.79 -16.21 0.81
CA GLY A 220 -18.05 -15.77 -0.37
C GLY A 220 -16.62 -16.23 -0.37
N MET A 221 -15.85 -15.64 -1.28
CA MET A 221 -14.41 -15.83 -1.41
C MET A 221 -13.74 -14.49 -1.73
N ILE A 222 -12.58 -14.21 -1.14
CA ILE A 222 -11.69 -13.14 -1.61
C ILE A 222 -10.53 -13.81 -2.34
N GLN A 223 -10.41 -13.56 -3.63
CA GLN A 223 -9.36 -14.10 -4.47
C GLN A 223 -8.38 -13.01 -4.89
N THR A 224 -7.09 -13.22 -4.64
CA THR A 224 -6.01 -12.43 -5.24
C THR A 224 -5.60 -13.10 -6.56
N ASN A 225 -5.65 -12.37 -7.68
CA ASN A 225 -5.27 -12.90 -8.98
C ASN A 225 -4.68 -11.81 -9.89
N PRO A 226 -3.37 -11.79 -10.15
CA PRO A 226 -2.40 -12.87 -9.85
C PRO A 226 -2.21 -13.14 -8.35
N THR A 227 -1.82 -14.37 -8.03
CA THR A 227 -1.52 -14.79 -6.65
C THR A 227 -0.24 -14.13 -6.11
N SER A 228 0.09 -14.30 -4.83
CA SER A 228 1.38 -13.84 -4.27
C SER A 228 2.63 -14.50 -4.90
N LEU A 229 2.45 -15.52 -5.73
CA LEU A 229 3.49 -16.08 -6.60
C LEU A 229 3.53 -15.41 -7.98
N SER A 230 2.70 -14.37 -8.18
CA SER A 230 2.50 -13.70 -9.47
C SER A 230 2.08 -14.66 -10.59
N ILE A 231 1.19 -15.58 -10.24
CA ILE A 231 0.59 -16.55 -11.15
C ILE A 231 -0.88 -16.19 -11.37
N PHE A 232 -1.28 -16.02 -12.62
CA PHE A 232 -2.68 -15.91 -12.96
C PHE A 232 -3.31 -17.30 -12.93
N ASP A 233 -4.26 -17.54 -12.01
CA ASP A 233 -4.90 -18.84 -11.86
C ASP A 233 -5.92 -19.06 -13.00
N PRO A 234 -5.75 -20.10 -13.82
CA PRO A 234 -6.65 -20.36 -14.95
C PRO A 234 -8.04 -20.85 -14.50
N ASN A 235 -8.22 -21.25 -13.24
CA ASN A 235 -9.48 -21.78 -12.73
C ASN A 235 -10.44 -20.71 -12.25
N ILE A 236 -10.11 -19.42 -12.42
CA ILE A 236 -10.83 -18.29 -11.85
C ILE A 236 -12.34 -18.30 -12.16
N LEU A 237 -12.72 -18.65 -13.39
CA LEU A 237 -14.13 -18.73 -13.79
C LEU A 237 -14.84 -19.91 -13.11
N THR A 238 -14.16 -21.03 -12.93
CA THR A 238 -14.71 -22.19 -12.21
C THR A 238 -14.92 -21.88 -10.73
N MET A 239 -13.97 -21.14 -10.11
CA MET A 239 -14.13 -20.69 -8.73
C MET A 239 -15.33 -19.77 -8.60
N ALA A 240 -15.48 -18.80 -9.50
CA ALA A 240 -16.61 -17.87 -9.52
C ALA A 240 -17.96 -18.62 -9.61
N ASP A 241 -18.08 -19.56 -10.59
CA ASP A 241 -19.30 -20.33 -10.77
C ASP A 241 -19.67 -21.11 -9.50
N MET A 242 -18.71 -21.77 -8.87
CA MET A 242 -18.95 -22.54 -7.65
C MET A 242 -19.35 -21.65 -6.45
N ILE A 243 -18.75 -20.47 -6.30
CA ILE A 243 -19.14 -19.52 -5.26
C ILE A 243 -20.55 -19.00 -5.48
N HIS A 244 -20.89 -18.63 -6.72
CA HIS A 244 -22.23 -18.15 -7.08
C HIS A 244 -23.29 -19.25 -6.94
N GLU A 245 -23.01 -20.48 -7.36
CA GLU A 245 -23.91 -21.63 -7.15
C GLU A 245 -24.19 -21.90 -5.67
N ALA A 246 -23.21 -21.67 -4.81
CA ALA A 246 -23.40 -21.72 -3.36
C ALA A 246 -24.13 -20.49 -2.81
N GLY A 247 -24.47 -19.48 -3.62
CA GLY A 247 -25.09 -18.22 -3.22
C GLY A 247 -24.15 -17.31 -2.44
N GLY A 248 -22.84 -17.43 -2.67
CA GLY A 248 -21.79 -16.58 -2.09
C GLY A 248 -21.43 -15.42 -3.02
N ILE A 249 -20.65 -14.49 -2.50
CA ILE A 249 -20.13 -13.31 -3.20
C ILE A 249 -18.67 -13.55 -3.57
N PHE A 250 -18.27 -13.24 -4.81
CA PHE A 250 -16.90 -13.41 -5.28
C PHE A 250 -16.18 -12.06 -5.33
N ALA A 251 -15.27 -11.82 -4.38
CA ALA A 251 -14.51 -10.59 -4.22
C ALA A 251 -13.10 -10.70 -4.81
N TYR A 252 -12.62 -9.61 -5.38
CA TYR A 252 -11.29 -9.53 -5.97
C TYR A 252 -10.35 -8.63 -5.17
N ASP A 253 -9.40 -9.22 -4.50
CA ASP A 253 -8.22 -8.48 -4.05
C ASP A 253 -7.33 -8.15 -5.25
N ALA A 254 -7.55 -6.97 -5.80
CA ALA A 254 -6.77 -6.40 -6.90
C ALA A 254 -5.87 -5.25 -6.40
N ALA A 255 -5.36 -5.39 -5.18
CA ALA A 255 -4.44 -4.42 -4.59
C ALA A 255 -3.28 -4.08 -5.53
N ASN A 256 -2.77 -5.07 -6.25
CA ASN A 256 -1.79 -4.88 -7.32
C ASN A 256 -2.36 -5.36 -8.67
N THR A 257 -2.60 -4.43 -9.58
CA THR A 257 -3.13 -4.68 -10.93
C THR A 257 -2.14 -4.32 -12.04
N ASN A 258 -0.87 -4.17 -11.71
CA ASN A 258 0.16 -3.77 -12.69
C ASN A 258 0.25 -4.70 -13.89
N SER A 259 -0.16 -5.96 -13.77
CA SER A 259 -0.06 -6.96 -14.82
C SER A 259 -1.36 -7.28 -15.56
N VAL A 260 -2.51 -6.80 -15.09
CA VAL A 260 -3.82 -7.21 -15.63
C VAL A 260 -4.68 -6.05 -16.14
N MET A 261 -4.35 -4.82 -15.79
CA MET A 261 -5.15 -3.63 -16.08
C MET A 261 -5.29 -3.40 -17.59
N GLY A 262 -6.54 -3.33 -18.06
CA GLY A 262 -6.84 -3.20 -19.48
C GLY A 262 -6.60 -4.48 -20.32
N ARG A 263 -6.24 -5.61 -19.67
CA ARG A 263 -6.07 -6.94 -20.28
C ARG A 263 -7.14 -7.93 -19.82
N ALA A 264 -7.49 -7.88 -18.54
CA ALA A 264 -8.58 -8.66 -17.99
C ALA A 264 -9.54 -7.70 -17.26
N THR A 265 -10.83 -7.81 -17.56
CA THR A 265 -11.87 -7.02 -16.89
C THR A 265 -12.41 -7.83 -15.72
N PRO A 266 -12.38 -7.32 -14.49
CA PRO A 266 -12.86 -8.04 -13.32
C PRO A 266 -14.27 -8.60 -13.48
N ARG A 267 -15.17 -7.84 -14.10
CA ARG A 267 -16.53 -8.31 -14.40
C ARG A 267 -16.55 -9.52 -15.33
N ASP A 268 -15.69 -9.57 -16.36
CA ASP A 268 -15.63 -10.70 -17.28
C ASP A 268 -15.05 -11.95 -16.58
N LEU A 269 -14.29 -11.76 -15.50
CA LEU A 269 -13.83 -12.81 -14.59
C LEU A 269 -14.89 -13.21 -13.55
N LYS A 270 -16.10 -12.66 -13.65
CA LYS A 270 -17.27 -12.94 -12.80
C LYS A 270 -17.08 -12.55 -11.32
N PHE A 271 -16.25 -11.57 -11.02
CA PHE A 271 -16.24 -10.96 -9.70
C PHE A 271 -17.48 -10.08 -9.48
N ASP A 272 -17.89 -9.89 -8.22
CA ASP A 272 -19.03 -9.05 -7.82
C ASP A 272 -18.56 -7.70 -7.26
N LEU A 273 -17.39 -7.69 -6.64
CA LEU A 273 -16.73 -6.49 -6.12
C LEU A 273 -15.21 -6.63 -6.19
N ILE A 274 -14.55 -5.48 -6.14
CA ILE A 274 -13.10 -5.39 -6.25
C ILE A 274 -12.58 -4.21 -5.46
N HIS A 275 -11.38 -4.33 -4.92
CA HIS A 275 -10.64 -3.16 -4.49
C HIS A 275 -9.32 -2.96 -5.25
N TYR A 276 -8.94 -1.69 -5.43
CA TYR A 276 -7.67 -1.26 -5.98
C TYR A 276 -6.88 -0.47 -4.96
N ASN A 277 -5.56 -0.58 -5.00
CA ASN A 277 -4.67 0.31 -4.28
C ASN A 277 -4.13 1.40 -5.21
N LEU A 278 -4.53 2.66 -4.98
CA LEU A 278 -4.08 3.79 -5.80
C LEU A 278 -2.56 4.01 -5.70
N HIS A 279 -2.00 3.65 -4.57
CA HIS A 279 -0.57 3.78 -4.26
C HIS A 279 0.29 2.63 -4.81
N LYS A 280 -0.30 1.75 -5.62
CA LYS A 280 0.40 0.71 -6.39
C LYS A 280 0.24 1.01 -7.89
N ALA A 281 -0.69 0.39 -8.57
CA ALA A 281 -0.83 0.45 -10.01
C ALA A 281 -1.16 1.85 -10.59
N PHE A 282 -1.72 2.77 -9.80
CA PHE A 282 -2.18 4.07 -10.27
C PHE A 282 -1.21 5.24 -9.97
N SER A 283 0.04 4.93 -9.72
CA SER A 283 1.13 5.92 -9.62
C SER A 283 0.92 7.04 -8.59
N SER A 284 0.22 6.73 -7.49
CA SER A 284 0.06 7.64 -6.36
C SER A 284 1.03 7.25 -5.25
N PRO A 285 1.83 8.18 -4.68
CA PRO A 285 2.84 7.81 -3.69
C PRO A 285 2.21 7.31 -2.39
N HIS A 286 2.85 6.33 -1.75
CA HIS A 286 2.52 5.88 -0.40
C HIS A 286 3.39 6.56 0.67
N GLY A 287 4.53 7.13 0.27
CA GLY A 287 5.43 7.91 1.13
C GLY A 287 6.00 7.11 2.30
N GLY A 288 6.57 5.93 2.05
CA GLY A 288 7.17 5.09 3.08
C GLY A 288 6.17 4.71 4.19
N TYR A 289 5.05 4.08 3.79
CA TYR A 289 3.90 3.76 4.64
C TYR A 289 3.10 4.98 5.15
N GLY A 290 3.23 6.11 4.49
CA GLY A 290 2.37 7.27 4.69
C GLY A 290 0.94 7.03 4.17
N PRO A 291 0.19 8.10 3.88
CA PRO A 291 -1.21 7.99 3.50
C PRO A 291 -1.37 7.27 2.15
N GLY A 292 -1.85 6.01 2.18
CA GLY A 292 -2.32 5.29 1.01
C GLY A 292 -3.73 5.70 0.59
N CYS A 293 -4.31 5.01 -0.37
CA CYS A 293 -5.71 5.11 -0.73
C CYS A 293 -6.17 3.81 -1.39
N GLY A 294 -7.33 3.33 -1.00
CA GLY A 294 -8.02 2.24 -1.64
C GLY A 294 -9.26 2.74 -2.40
N VAL A 295 -9.72 1.93 -3.32
CA VAL A 295 -10.97 2.15 -4.05
C VAL A 295 -11.75 0.85 -4.06
N VAL A 296 -12.99 0.88 -3.64
CA VAL A 296 -13.89 -0.26 -3.73
C VAL A 296 -14.88 0.00 -4.87
N VAL A 297 -14.97 -0.93 -5.81
CA VAL A 297 -15.89 -0.88 -6.95
C VAL A 297 -16.74 -2.13 -6.93
N VAL A 298 -18.05 -1.96 -7.11
CA VAL A 298 -19.00 -3.06 -6.91
C VAL A 298 -20.03 -3.13 -8.03
N SER A 299 -20.62 -4.32 -8.20
CA SER A 299 -21.77 -4.55 -9.05
C SER A 299 -22.98 -3.75 -8.59
N LYS A 300 -23.97 -3.61 -9.45
CA LYS A 300 -25.23 -2.89 -9.16
C LYS A 300 -25.96 -3.46 -7.94
N GLU A 301 -25.89 -4.76 -7.75
CA GLU A 301 -26.53 -5.47 -6.63
C GLU A 301 -25.90 -5.08 -5.28
N LEU A 302 -24.58 -4.85 -5.25
CA LEU A 302 -23.85 -4.51 -4.04
C LEU A 302 -23.74 -2.99 -3.79
N GLU A 303 -24.18 -2.16 -4.74
CA GLU A 303 -24.15 -0.68 -4.61
C GLU A 303 -24.79 -0.16 -3.31
N PRO A 304 -25.96 -0.67 -2.84
CA PRO A 304 -26.59 -0.15 -1.63
C PRO A 304 -25.75 -0.26 -0.37
N TYR A 305 -24.79 -1.20 -0.34
CA TYR A 305 -23.93 -1.48 0.83
C TYR A 305 -22.62 -0.66 0.85
N LEU A 306 -22.32 0.10 -0.22
CA LEU A 306 -21.11 0.92 -0.24
C LEU A 306 -21.00 1.85 0.95
N PRO A 307 -19.76 2.21 1.39
CA PRO A 307 -19.55 3.23 2.41
C PRO A 307 -20.26 4.55 2.08
N SER A 308 -20.95 5.14 3.06
CA SER A 308 -21.66 6.42 2.92
C SER A 308 -20.77 7.59 3.38
N PRO A 309 -20.78 8.76 2.68
CA PRO A 309 -21.53 9.05 1.46
C PRO A 309 -20.83 8.55 0.20
N THR A 310 -21.58 8.42 -0.89
CA THR A 310 -21.06 8.33 -2.25
C THR A 310 -21.22 9.67 -2.97
N VAL A 311 -20.50 9.87 -4.09
CA VAL A 311 -20.65 11.08 -4.90
C VAL A 311 -21.63 10.81 -6.04
N GLY A 312 -22.70 11.60 -6.12
CA GLY A 312 -23.71 11.54 -7.16
C GLY A 312 -23.69 12.77 -8.08
N PHE A 313 -24.42 12.65 -9.23
CA PHE A 313 -24.70 13.72 -10.16
C PHE A 313 -26.15 13.66 -10.62
N ASP A 314 -26.91 14.73 -10.46
CA ASP A 314 -28.34 14.78 -10.76
C ASP A 314 -28.67 15.33 -12.16
N GLY A 315 -27.62 15.63 -12.96
CA GLY A 315 -27.72 16.26 -14.28
C GLY A 315 -27.36 17.75 -14.27
N GLU A 316 -27.29 18.38 -13.10
CA GLU A 316 -26.96 19.79 -12.95
C GLU A 316 -25.85 19.98 -11.90
N ARG A 317 -25.88 19.25 -10.80
CA ARG A 317 -24.99 19.42 -9.65
C ARG A 317 -24.42 18.08 -9.19
N TYR A 318 -23.20 18.13 -8.66
CA TYR A 318 -22.59 17.03 -7.93
C TYR A 318 -22.97 17.15 -6.46
N PHE A 319 -23.30 16.03 -5.82
CA PHE A 319 -23.74 15.99 -4.43
C PHE A 319 -23.17 14.77 -3.68
N LEU A 320 -23.23 14.82 -2.36
CA LEU A 320 -22.88 13.72 -1.47
C LEU A 320 -24.15 13.00 -1.04
N ASP A 321 -24.31 11.77 -1.47
CA ASP A 321 -25.44 10.93 -1.12
C ASP A 321 -25.23 10.25 0.24
N PHE A 322 -25.90 10.77 1.25
CA PHE A 322 -25.95 10.25 2.61
C PHE A 322 -27.16 9.35 2.86
N ASP A 323 -28.18 9.37 2.00
CA ASP A 323 -29.41 8.57 2.14
C ASP A 323 -29.21 7.13 1.66
N ARG A 324 -28.41 6.38 2.41
CA ARG A 324 -28.01 5.01 2.07
C ARG A 324 -28.23 4.10 3.29
N PRO A 325 -29.51 3.69 3.54
CA PRO A 325 -29.88 2.97 4.76
C PRO A 325 -29.25 1.58 4.89
N LEU A 326 -28.82 0.95 3.78
CA LEU A 326 -28.16 -0.36 3.78
C LEU A 326 -26.63 -0.26 3.78
N SER A 327 -26.08 0.95 3.74
CA SER A 327 -24.63 1.18 3.74
C SER A 327 -23.96 0.56 4.97
N ILE A 328 -22.76 0.02 4.76
CA ILE A 328 -21.89 -0.39 5.87
C ILE A 328 -21.42 0.77 6.77
N GLY A 329 -21.83 2.00 6.46
CA GLY A 329 -21.44 3.21 7.17
C GLY A 329 -20.12 3.78 6.69
N ARG A 330 -19.42 4.50 7.56
CA ARG A 330 -18.13 5.11 7.24
C ARG A 330 -16.99 4.19 7.65
N VAL A 331 -16.06 3.93 6.73
CA VAL A 331 -14.82 3.19 7.02
C VAL A 331 -13.65 4.12 7.32
N LYS A 332 -13.81 5.43 7.07
CA LYS A 332 -12.86 6.49 7.42
C LYS A 332 -13.59 7.81 7.66
N GLN A 333 -12.93 8.74 8.36
CA GLN A 333 -13.35 10.14 8.41
C GLN A 333 -13.29 10.78 7.02
N PHE A 334 -14.22 11.66 6.70
CA PHE A 334 -14.36 12.37 5.43
C PHE A 334 -14.62 11.43 4.24
N TYR A 335 -13.99 11.67 3.09
CA TYR A 335 -14.27 11.03 1.79
C TYR A 335 -13.05 10.25 1.28
N GLY A 336 -12.22 9.74 2.18
CA GLY A 336 -10.97 9.07 1.84
C GLY A 336 -9.80 10.04 1.71
N ASN A 337 -8.77 9.59 1.00
CA ASN A 337 -7.54 10.36 0.79
C ASN A 337 -7.59 11.07 -0.57
N VAL A 338 -8.36 12.14 -0.66
CA VAL A 338 -8.67 12.86 -1.91
C VAL A 338 -7.42 13.27 -2.72
N PRO A 339 -6.33 13.78 -2.10
CA PRO A 339 -5.12 14.08 -2.88
C PRO A 339 -4.55 12.86 -3.63
N ASN A 340 -4.65 11.65 -3.08
CA ASN A 340 -4.23 10.44 -3.79
C ASN A 340 -5.18 10.08 -4.93
N VAL A 341 -6.49 10.31 -4.75
CA VAL A 341 -7.46 10.14 -5.85
C VAL A 341 -7.13 11.09 -7.02
N ILE A 342 -6.77 12.35 -6.72
CA ILE A 342 -6.39 13.33 -7.75
C ILE A 342 -5.15 12.87 -8.51
N ARG A 343 -4.12 12.39 -7.81
CA ARG A 343 -2.89 11.86 -8.44
C ARG A 343 -3.19 10.71 -9.37
N ALA A 344 -3.96 9.73 -8.89
CA ALA A 344 -4.35 8.57 -9.67
C ALA A 344 -5.21 8.97 -10.88
N TYR A 345 -6.15 9.87 -10.71
CA TYR A 345 -6.99 10.38 -11.80
C TYR A 345 -6.17 11.12 -12.86
N ALA A 346 -5.22 11.95 -12.43
CA ALA A 346 -4.30 12.64 -13.35
C ALA A 346 -3.45 11.63 -14.15
N TRP A 347 -2.97 10.56 -13.51
CA TRP A 347 -2.25 9.47 -14.18
C TRP A 347 -3.13 8.74 -15.18
N ILE A 348 -4.38 8.37 -14.82
CA ILE A 348 -5.33 7.72 -15.72
C ILE A 348 -5.60 8.58 -16.96
N LEU A 349 -5.81 9.90 -16.77
CA LEU A 349 -6.06 10.82 -17.87
C LEU A 349 -4.83 10.97 -18.79
N ALA A 350 -3.63 11.02 -18.23
CA ALA A 350 -2.39 11.12 -18.99
C ALA A 350 -2.11 9.85 -19.80
N MET A 351 -2.37 8.68 -19.24
CA MET A 351 -2.12 7.39 -19.88
C MET A 351 -3.20 7.05 -20.92
N GLY A 352 -4.45 7.31 -20.61
CA GLY A 352 -5.58 6.84 -21.39
C GLY A 352 -5.64 5.31 -21.47
N SER A 353 -6.63 4.77 -22.17
CA SER A 353 -6.82 3.30 -22.25
C SER A 353 -5.65 2.58 -22.92
N GLN A 354 -5.05 3.18 -23.93
CA GLN A 354 -3.90 2.59 -24.62
C GLN A 354 -2.64 2.61 -23.76
N GLY A 355 -2.36 3.74 -23.10
CA GLY A 355 -1.19 3.87 -22.24
C GLY A 355 -1.26 2.92 -21.05
N ILE A 356 -2.43 2.73 -20.44
CA ILE A 356 -2.65 1.77 -19.35
C ILE A 356 -2.31 0.34 -19.80
N ARG A 357 -2.78 -0.07 -20.98
CA ARG A 357 -2.43 -1.40 -21.55
C ARG A 357 -0.95 -1.54 -21.81
N THR A 358 -0.32 -0.50 -22.35
CA THR A 358 1.12 -0.52 -22.63
C THR A 358 1.93 -0.61 -21.33
N ALA A 359 1.54 0.12 -20.28
CA ALA A 359 2.17 0.04 -18.96
C ALA A 359 2.10 -1.39 -18.40
N THR A 360 0.92 -2.01 -18.47
CA THR A 360 0.71 -3.41 -18.07
C THR A 360 1.62 -4.38 -18.84
N ASP A 361 1.68 -4.26 -20.16
CA ASP A 361 2.52 -5.13 -20.99
C ASP A 361 4.01 -4.98 -20.66
N ILE A 362 4.47 -3.73 -20.45
CA ILE A 362 5.87 -3.45 -20.10
C ILE A 362 6.19 -3.99 -18.70
N ALA A 363 5.30 -3.84 -17.72
CA ALA A 363 5.53 -4.38 -16.37
C ALA A 363 5.74 -5.90 -16.41
N VAL A 364 4.89 -6.64 -17.14
CA VAL A 364 5.03 -8.09 -17.30
C VAL A 364 6.30 -8.45 -18.08
N LEU A 365 6.63 -7.70 -19.13
CA LEU A 365 7.84 -7.91 -19.92
C LEU A 365 9.09 -7.70 -19.07
N ASN A 366 9.16 -6.60 -18.33
CA ASN A 366 10.28 -6.26 -17.44
C ASN A 366 10.50 -7.35 -16.38
N ASN A 367 9.42 -7.81 -15.74
CA ASN A 367 9.52 -8.89 -14.76
C ASN A 367 10.04 -10.19 -15.35
N ASN A 368 9.53 -10.62 -16.51
CA ASN A 368 10.00 -11.87 -17.14
C ASN A 368 11.42 -11.74 -17.73
N TYR A 369 11.83 -10.55 -18.14
CA TYR A 369 13.23 -10.29 -18.50
C TYR A 369 14.15 -10.44 -17.29
N LEU A 370 13.79 -9.81 -16.17
CA LEU A 370 14.50 -9.93 -14.90
C LEU A 370 14.54 -11.38 -14.43
N LEU A 371 13.41 -12.08 -14.40
CA LEU A 371 13.28 -13.49 -14.02
C LEU A 371 14.25 -14.38 -14.80
N LYS A 372 14.30 -14.22 -16.12
CA LYS A 372 15.20 -14.98 -16.98
C LYS A 372 16.66 -14.80 -16.57
N LYS A 373 17.06 -13.57 -16.23
CA LYS A 373 18.45 -13.24 -15.87
C LYS A 373 18.80 -13.64 -14.44
N MET A 374 17.88 -13.48 -13.52
CA MET A 374 18.07 -13.86 -12.12
C MET A 374 18.25 -15.36 -11.95
N LYS A 375 17.59 -16.18 -12.75
CA LYS A 375 17.77 -17.66 -12.76
C LYS A 375 19.17 -18.11 -13.17
N GLU A 376 19.97 -17.25 -13.80
CA GLU A 376 21.35 -17.53 -14.19
C GLU A 376 22.34 -17.25 -13.04
N ILE A 377 21.88 -16.66 -11.91
CA ILE A 377 22.73 -16.25 -10.80
C ILE A 377 22.82 -17.38 -9.78
N GLN A 378 24.05 -17.71 -9.36
CA GLN A 378 24.32 -18.77 -8.41
C GLN A 378 23.61 -18.52 -7.06
N GLY A 379 23.03 -19.56 -6.47
CA GLY A 379 22.39 -19.51 -5.17
C GLY A 379 21.00 -18.91 -5.12
N ILE A 380 20.51 -18.35 -6.25
CA ILE A 380 19.15 -17.80 -6.35
C ILE A 380 18.27 -18.84 -7.07
N THR A 381 17.13 -19.15 -6.49
CA THR A 381 16.14 -20.06 -7.07
C THR A 381 14.78 -19.38 -7.20
N VAL A 382 13.90 -19.97 -8.00
CA VAL A 382 12.50 -19.53 -8.14
C VAL A 382 11.63 -20.71 -7.74
N PRO A 383 11.16 -20.74 -6.50
CA PRO A 383 10.38 -21.87 -6.00
C PRO A 383 8.99 -21.91 -6.62
N MET A 384 8.43 -23.09 -6.69
CA MET A 384 7.08 -23.38 -7.19
C MET A 384 6.84 -22.94 -8.66
N ALA A 385 5.82 -23.47 -9.27
CA ALA A 385 5.38 -23.13 -10.63
C ALA A 385 6.57 -23.09 -11.64
N GLU A 386 7.38 -24.16 -11.65
CA GLU A 386 8.54 -24.25 -12.51
C GLU A 386 8.17 -24.10 -13.99
N GLY A 387 8.96 -23.36 -14.75
CA GLY A 387 8.74 -23.12 -16.17
C GLY A 387 7.62 -22.15 -16.53
N ARG A 388 6.84 -21.69 -15.57
CA ARG A 388 5.77 -20.69 -15.82
C ARG A 388 6.33 -19.27 -15.85
N TYR A 389 5.76 -18.45 -16.74
CA TYR A 389 5.93 -17.00 -16.67
C TYR A 389 5.30 -16.43 -15.40
N ARG A 390 5.84 -15.34 -14.93
CA ARG A 390 5.28 -14.55 -13.82
C ARG A 390 4.60 -13.31 -14.38
N MET A 391 3.64 -12.81 -13.64
CA MET A 391 2.93 -11.59 -14.01
C MET A 391 3.79 -10.35 -13.65
N GLU A 392 3.43 -9.57 -12.64
CA GLU A 392 4.10 -8.30 -12.31
C GLU A 392 5.36 -8.43 -11.46
N GLU A 393 5.45 -9.47 -10.63
CA GLU A 393 6.54 -9.67 -9.68
C GLU A 393 7.06 -11.11 -9.67
N THR A 394 8.18 -11.33 -9.04
CA THR A 394 8.75 -12.67 -8.86
C THR A 394 9.24 -12.87 -7.44
N VAL A 395 8.87 -14.00 -6.85
CA VAL A 395 9.43 -14.47 -5.58
C VAL A 395 10.67 -15.29 -5.88
N TYR A 396 11.81 -14.83 -5.39
CA TYR A 396 13.07 -15.54 -5.39
C TYR A 396 13.31 -16.16 -4.02
N SER A 397 14.06 -17.26 -3.95
CA SER A 397 14.50 -17.88 -2.70
C SER A 397 16.01 -17.93 -2.63
N PHE A 398 16.53 -17.66 -1.45
CA PHE A 398 17.96 -17.76 -1.09
C PHE A 398 18.28 -18.96 -0.21
N GLU A 399 17.34 -19.91 -0.03
CA GLU A 399 17.54 -21.14 0.75
C GLU A 399 18.84 -21.86 0.33
N LYS A 400 19.04 -22.06 -0.97
CA LYS A 400 20.25 -22.68 -1.50
C LYS A 400 21.53 -21.90 -1.14
N MET A 401 21.51 -20.57 -1.23
CA MET A 401 22.66 -19.74 -0.87
C MET A 401 22.92 -19.79 0.63
N LEU A 402 21.88 -19.79 1.44
CA LEU A 402 21.99 -19.93 2.89
C LEU A 402 22.67 -21.25 3.27
N ASP A 403 22.24 -22.36 2.69
CA ASP A 403 22.81 -23.70 2.94
C ASP A 403 24.29 -23.80 2.51
N GLU A 404 24.65 -23.19 1.39
CA GLU A 404 26.00 -23.30 0.82
C GLU A 404 27.00 -22.31 1.42
N THR A 405 26.55 -21.14 1.90
CA THR A 405 27.43 -20.03 2.30
C THR A 405 27.13 -19.43 3.68
N GLY A 406 25.98 -19.72 4.26
CA GLY A 406 25.48 -19.06 5.48
C GLY A 406 24.87 -17.67 5.23
N VAL A 407 24.73 -17.23 3.97
CA VAL A 407 24.17 -15.93 3.60
C VAL A 407 22.71 -16.11 3.18
N GLY A 408 21.78 -15.66 4.01
CA GLY A 408 20.35 -15.63 3.71
C GLY A 408 19.91 -14.34 3.02
N ALA A 409 18.62 -14.29 2.65
CA ALA A 409 18.00 -13.18 1.92
C ALA A 409 18.21 -11.83 2.62
N HIS A 410 18.06 -11.78 3.93
CA HIS A 410 18.20 -10.55 4.72
C HIS A 410 19.55 -9.86 4.50
N HIS A 411 20.66 -10.55 4.78
CA HIS A 411 22.00 -10.01 4.62
C HIS A 411 22.36 -9.72 3.16
N PHE A 412 21.88 -10.59 2.25
CA PHE A 412 22.08 -10.40 0.82
C PHE A 412 21.47 -9.07 0.34
N VAL A 413 20.22 -8.80 0.70
CA VAL A 413 19.50 -7.59 0.26
C VAL A 413 20.10 -6.33 0.88
N LEU A 414 20.52 -6.37 2.15
CA LEU A 414 21.27 -5.27 2.77
C LEU A 414 22.58 -4.98 2.02
N ARG A 415 23.24 -6.01 1.52
CA ARG A 415 24.44 -5.81 0.69
C ARG A 415 24.11 -5.25 -0.69
N VAL A 416 23.00 -5.63 -1.30
CA VAL A 416 22.49 -5.00 -2.54
C VAL A 416 22.26 -3.51 -2.33
N ALA A 417 21.67 -3.12 -1.21
CA ALA A 417 21.48 -1.70 -0.84
C ALA A 417 22.78 -0.91 -0.77
N ASP A 418 23.91 -1.52 -0.41
CA ASP A 418 25.25 -0.90 -0.45
C ASP A 418 25.70 -0.50 -1.87
N TYR A 419 24.99 -0.91 -2.89
CA TYR A 419 25.23 -0.53 -4.29
C TYR A 419 24.20 0.47 -4.84
N GLY A 420 23.21 0.86 -4.04
CA GLY A 420 22.23 1.89 -4.35
C GLY A 420 20.78 1.45 -4.51
N PRO A 421 20.47 0.25 -5.05
CA PRO A 421 19.09 -0.18 -5.16
C PRO A 421 18.41 -0.34 -3.79
N ASN A 422 17.12 0.01 -3.74
CA ASN A 422 16.29 -0.25 -2.58
C ASN A 422 15.29 -1.36 -2.90
N SER A 423 15.35 -2.46 -2.16
CA SER A 423 14.41 -3.57 -2.26
C SER A 423 14.38 -4.40 -0.97
N THR A 424 14.60 -3.71 0.17
CA THR A 424 14.77 -4.36 1.47
C THR A 424 13.46 -4.75 2.13
N PHE A 425 12.33 -4.26 1.64
CA PHE A 425 11.06 -4.41 2.33
C PHE A 425 10.39 -5.77 2.14
N ALA A 426 10.45 -6.34 0.95
CA ALA A 426 9.72 -7.55 0.58
C ALA A 426 10.49 -8.85 0.96
N LEU A 427 10.97 -8.91 2.20
CA LEU A 427 11.59 -10.09 2.81
C LEU A 427 10.58 -10.83 3.71
N GLY A 428 10.75 -12.16 3.82
CA GLY A 428 9.89 -12.98 4.68
C GLY A 428 8.47 -13.21 4.15
N TYR A 429 8.17 -12.82 2.92
CA TYR A 429 6.88 -13.03 2.28
C TYR A 429 7.07 -13.63 0.87
N PRO A 430 6.25 -14.61 0.45
CA PRO A 430 5.21 -15.28 1.22
C PRO A 430 5.80 -16.26 2.26
N PRO A 431 5.12 -16.50 3.40
CA PRO A 431 5.69 -17.23 4.54
C PRO A 431 5.87 -18.75 4.32
N TYR A 432 5.42 -19.27 3.20
CA TYR A 432 5.56 -20.66 2.79
C TYR A 432 6.74 -20.91 1.84
N ILE A 433 7.53 -19.87 1.56
CA ILE A 433 8.79 -19.94 0.83
C ILE A 433 9.91 -19.66 1.84
N GLU A 434 10.97 -20.47 1.81
CA GLU A 434 12.14 -20.24 2.64
C GLU A 434 13.04 -19.17 2.04
N GLU A 435 13.56 -18.25 2.87
CA GLU A 435 14.42 -17.14 2.47
C GLU A 435 13.87 -16.33 1.29
N PRO A 436 12.60 -15.89 1.32
CA PRO A 436 11.97 -15.27 0.17
C PRO A 436 12.40 -13.81 0.00
N TRP A 437 12.51 -13.41 -1.26
CA TRP A 437 12.68 -12.03 -1.69
C TRP A 437 11.79 -11.74 -2.88
N VAL A 438 10.86 -10.82 -2.76
CA VAL A 438 9.95 -10.44 -3.84
C VAL A 438 10.47 -9.20 -4.55
N VAL A 439 10.57 -9.28 -5.87
CA VAL A 439 11.03 -8.16 -6.72
C VAL A 439 10.00 -7.87 -7.79
N GLU A 440 9.60 -6.60 -7.89
CA GLU A 440 8.64 -6.10 -8.87
C GLU A 440 9.24 -4.93 -9.66
N PRO A 441 9.84 -5.17 -10.84
CA PRO A 441 10.20 -4.10 -11.76
C PRO A 441 8.92 -3.62 -12.46
N THR A 442 8.54 -2.37 -12.23
CA THR A 442 7.38 -1.78 -12.87
C THR A 442 7.71 -1.32 -14.30
N GLU A 443 6.71 -0.80 -15.01
CA GLU A 443 6.92 -0.14 -16.31
C GLU A 443 7.77 1.14 -16.22
N SER A 444 7.98 1.67 -15.01
CA SER A 444 8.83 2.85 -14.80
C SER A 444 10.32 2.57 -14.91
N MET A 445 10.72 1.30 -14.89
CA MET A 445 12.11 0.88 -14.99
C MET A 445 12.49 0.66 -16.46
N ASP A 446 13.58 1.28 -16.89
CA ASP A 446 14.12 0.99 -18.20
C ASP A 446 15.05 -0.24 -18.20
N LYS A 447 15.41 -0.70 -19.39
CA LYS A 447 16.23 -1.90 -19.54
C LYS A 447 17.62 -1.74 -18.91
N ASP A 448 18.22 -0.56 -19.01
CA ASP A 448 19.58 -0.32 -18.49
C ASP A 448 19.58 -0.31 -16.96
N GLU A 449 18.53 0.20 -16.34
CA GLU A 449 18.32 0.14 -14.88
C GLU A 449 18.16 -1.31 -14.42
N ILE A 450 17.36 -2.12 -15.15
CA ILE A 450 17.17 -3.53 -14.84
C ILE A 450 18.48 -4.31 -15.01
N ASP A 451 19.23 -4.08 -16.09
CA ASP A 451 20.53 -4.72 -16.33
C ASP A 451 21.54 -4.36 -15.25
N ASN A 452 21.61 -3.09 -14.84
CA ASN A 452 22.47 -2.66 -13.74
C ASN A 452 22.09 -3.35 -12.41
N PHE A 453 20.80 -3.48 -12.14
CA PHE A 453 20.32 -4.20 -10.95
C PHE A 453 20.74 -5.68 -10.99
N ILE A 454 20.57 -6.35 -12.12
CA ILE A 454 20.99 -7.74 -12.32
C ILE A 454 22.51 -7.90 -12.07
N ASP A 455 23.32 -6.98 -12.59
CA ASP A 455 24.78 -7.01 -12.41
C ASP A 455 25.18 -6.80 -10.95
N ILE A 456 24.46 -5.93 -10.21
CA ILE A 456 24.66 -5.76 -8.77
C ILE A 456 24.33 -7.08 -8.05
N VAL A 457 23.17 -7.67 -8.31
CA VAL A 457 22.74 -8.93 -7.68
C VAL A 457 23.74 -10.05 -7.97
N ARG A 458 24.22 -10.18 -9.22
CA ARG A 458 25.24 -11.16 -9.60
C ARG A 458 26.53 -10.94 -8.83
N ARG A 459 27.00 -9.71 -8.74
CA ARG A 459 28.20 -9.35 -7.98
C ARG A 459 28.05 -9.70 -6.50
N VAL A 460 26.93 -9.40 -5.89
CA VAL A 460 26.69 -9.73 -4.47
C VAL A 460 26.64 -11.24 -4.27
N SER A 461 26.08 -12.00 -5.22
CA SER A 461 26.15 -13.46 -5.20
C SER A 461 27.61 -13.96 -5.27
N GLU A 462 28.43 -13.44 -6.19
CA GLU A 462 29.86 -13.77 -6.28
C GLU A 462 30.59 -13.43 -4.98
N GLU A 463 30.31 -12.30 -4.35
CA GLU A 463 30.85 -11.94 -3.03
C GLU A 463 30.42 -12.94 -1.94
N ALA A 464 29.15 -13.40 -1.93
CA ALA A 464 28.63 -14.37 -0.96
C ALA A 464 29.39 -15.71 -1.03
N TYR A 465 29.70 -16.19 -2.23
CA TYR A 465 30.44 -17.44 -2.42
C TYR A 465 31.95 -17.28 -2.23
N ALA A 466 32.53 -16.10 -2.50
CA ALA A 466 33.97 -15.87 -2.34
C ALA A 466 34.36 -15.49 -0.91
N ASN A 467 33.54 -14.67 -0.24
CA ASN A 467 33.80 -14.19 1.12
C ASN A 467 32.48 -13.80 1.82
N PRO A 468 31.72 -14.76 2.35
CA PRO A 468 30.43 -14.54 2.99
C PRO A 468 30.50 -13.53 4.16
N GLU A 469 31.62 -13.48 4.89
CA GLU A 469 31.81 -12.54 5.99
C GLU A 469 31.66 -11.06 5.57
N THR A 470 31.94 -10.74 4.32
CA THR A 470 31.73 -9.37 3.80
C THR A 470 30.25 -9.03 3.72
N ILE A 471 29.40 -10.00 3.36
CA ILE A 471 27.97 -9.83 3.29
C ILE A 471 27.35 -9.75 4.68
N LEU A 472 27.74 -10.67 5.57
CA LEU A 472 27.23 -10.76 6.95
C LEU A 472 27.54 -9.52 7.81
N LYS A 473 28.49 -8.68 7.39
CA LYS A 473 28.84 -7.39 8.03
C LYS A 473 28.19 -6.19 7.35
N GLY A 474 27.34 -6.41 6.36
CA GLY A 474 26.57 -5.36 5.69
C GLY A 474 25.43 -4.80 6.56
N PRO A 475 24.85 -3.64 6.22
CA PRO A 475 25.30 -2.75 5.16
C PRO A 475 26.52 -1.90 5.61
N GLN A 476 27.39 -1.55 4.67
CA GLN A 476 28.61 -0.77 4.95
C GLN A 476 28.56 0.66 4.38
N LYS A 477 27.74 0.88 3.35
CA LYS A 477 27.67 2.17 2.62
C LYS A 477 26.33 2.87 2.76
N CYS A 478 25.36 2.24 3.41
CA CYS A 478 24.09 2.86 3.76
C CYS A 478 24.27 3.82 4.96
N SER A 479 23.35 4.76 5.10
CA SER A 479 23.34 5.73 6.22
C SER A 479 23.13 5.04 7.57
N VAL A 480 22.31 4.01 7.60
CA VAL A 480 21.93 3.24 8.78
C VAL A 480 22.53 1.85 8.69
N ALA A 481 23.08 1.36 9.79
CA ALA A 481 23.48 -0.04 9.94
C ALA A 481 22.25 -0.94 10.08
N GLU A 482 22.48 -2.25 10.19
CA GLU A 482 21.41 -3.20 10.48
C GLU A 482 20.63 -2.80 11.74
N ILE A 483 19.31 -2.86 11.66
CA ILE A 483 18.42 -2.53 12.76
C ILE A 483 18.04 -3.83 13.50
N ASP A 484 18.17 -3.81 14.82
CA ASP A 484 17.63 -4.86 15.66
C ASP A 484 16.09 -4.78 15.65
N MET A 485 15.47 -5.55 14.75
CA MET A 485 14.02 -5.59 14.58
C MET A 485 13.31 -6.08 15.85
N ALA A 486 13.88 -7.04 16.56
CA ALA A 486 13.29 -7.56 17.80
C ALA A 486 13.23 -6.46 18.87
N ALA A 487 14.29 -5.66 19.01
CA ALA A 487 14.32 -4.52 19.93
C ALA A 487 13.37 -3.40 19.47
N SER A 488 13.17 -3.20 18.18
CA SER A 488 12.25 -2.18 17.65
C SER A 488 10.78 -2.49 17.88
N GLU A 489 10.43 -3.76 18.03
CA GLU A 489 9.06 -4.26 18.24
C GLU A 489 8.75 -4.58 19.71
N ASP A 490 9.74 -4.72 20.58
CA ASP A 490 9.52 -5.01 22.01
C ASP A 490 8.96 -3.77 22.73
N PRO A 491 7.78 -3.87 23.38
CA PRO A 491 7.22 -2.78 24.19
C PRO A 491 8.17 -2.25 25.29
N LYS A 492 9.16 -3.04 25.71
CA LYS A 492 10.17 -2.59 26.69
C LYS A 492 11.19 -1.62 26.12
N THR A 493 11.56 -1.81 24.87
CA THR A 493 12.55 -0.97 24.17
C THR A 493 11.91 0.10 23.30
N MET A 494 10.70 -0.14 22.77
CA MET A 494 9.95 0.80 21.96
C MET A 494 9.55 2.06 22.76
N ALA A 495 9.68 3.23 22.15
CA ALA A 495 9.23 4.51 22.71
C ALA A 495 8.39 5.29 21.69
N LEU A 496 7.06 5.22 21.83
CA LEU A 496 6.11 5.85 20.91
C LEU A 496 5.88 7.36 21.16
N THR A 497 6.43 7.90 22.23
CA THR A 497 6.29 9.32 22.59
C THR A 497 7.58 9.85 23.19
N TRP A 498 7.83 11.15 23.02
CA TRP A 498 8.98 11.83 23.65
C TRP A 498 9.05 11.62 25.17
N ARG A 499 7.91 11.69 25.86
CA ARG A 499 7.84 11.42 27.30
C ARG A 499 8.28 10.01 27.65
N MET A 500 7.90 9.02 26.83
CA MET A 500 8.25 7.62 27.03
C MET A 500 9.75 7.39 26.75
N TYR A 501 10.26 8.00 25.69
CA TYR A 501 11.66 8.00 25.32
C TYR A 501 12.52 8.53 26.49
N ARG A 502 12.22 9.69 27.01
CA ARG A 502 12.92 10.26 28.17
C ARG A 502 12.80 9.38 29.42
N LYS A 503 11.61 8.83 29.69
CA LYS A 503 11.39 7.93 30.84
C LYS A 503 12.24 6.67 30.78
N LYS A 504 12.48 6.14 29.58
CA LYS A 504 13.33 4.97 29.36
C LYS A 504 14.82 5.28 29.41
N GLY A 505 15.19 6.55 29.40
CA GLY A 505 16.59 6.98 29.50
C GLY A 505 17.41 6.74 28.23
N PHE A 506 16.77 6.64 27.08
CA PHE A 506 17.48 6.57 25.82
C PHE A 506 18.29 7.86 25.61
N LYS A 507 19.52 7.69 25.14
CA LYS A 507 20.42 8.75 24.70
C LYS A 507 20.95 8.32 23.33
N PHE A 508 20.93 9.23 22.38
CA PHE A 508 21.69 9.09 21.13
C PHE A 508 23.15 9.38 21.35
#